data_ae34c0fc7ef9ee4fae48044e7b22a1c0
#
_entry.id   ae34c0fc7ef9ee4fae48044e7b22a1c0
#
_cell.length_a   1.000
_cell.length_b   1.000
_cell.length_c   1.000
_cell.angle_alpha   90.00
_cell.angle_beta   90.00
_cell.angle_gamma   90.00
#
_symmetry.space_group_name_H-M   'P 1'
#
loop_
_entity.id
_entity.type
_entity.pdbx_description
1 polymer ?
#
loop_
_entity_poly.entity_id
_entity_poly.type
_entity_poly.pdbx_seq_one_letter_code
_entity_poly.pdbx_strand_id
1 'polypeptide(L)'
;MTIFSPSREFARQLHQQDKLAPYREQFVVNDPDLIYLDGNSLGRLPKSVIERMKKAVEEEWGTDLIRGWNKGWWESPSRIGEKIASLLGAAEGQVVMGDQTSINLFKLATAALTLRPERKRIITDTFNFPSDLYILQGIAKLLGDRHEIFLIGAQDDDITPDLAALENAMDEDTALVTLSHVTFKSGYLYDMARITELAHRKGALVLWDLSHSAGAVPIELDKCNADFAIGCTYKYLNGGPGAPAFLYVNKKLQSDAISPIWGWWGQSNPFEFDVDYQPAPGVQRFLAGTAPMLSMLAMEEALTPLLDVGMDVLRAKSILMTDYASYLTDELLAPLGFSLGSPRDSAKRGSHISIRHAEGFRIDRAMIEEMNVIPDFRAPDNIRLGFAPLYISFADIWEAFNRIRKVLEEKRYEKYPKQKLTVT
;
A
#
# COMPACT_ATOMS: atom_id res chain seq x y z
N MET A 1 6.64 15.34 -24.14
CA MET A 1 6.53 15.87 -22.76
C MET A 1 5.40 16.87 -22.72
N THR A 2 4.50 16.73 -21.76
CA THR A 2 3.43 17.72 -21.51
C THR A 2 4.08 19.00 -20.97
N ILE A 3 3.82 20.15 -21.59
CA ILE A 3 4.26 21.46 -21.06
C ILE A 3 3.21 21.88 -20.02
N PHE A 4 3.57 21.88 -18.75
CA PHE A 4 2.70 22.29 -17.67
C PHE A 4 2.59 23.80 -17.53
N SER A 5 1.49 24.25 -16.93
CA SER A 5 1.27 25.64 -16.54
C SER A 5 0.70 25.71 -15.12
N PRO A 6 1.08 26.69 -14.30
CA PRO A 6 0.57 26.83 -12.94
C PRO A 6 -0.81 27.51 -12.90
N SER A 7 -1.44 27.72 -14.05
CA SER A 7 -2.74 28.39 -14.15
C SER A 7 -3.90 27.45 -13.84
N ARG A 8 -4.97 27.99 -13.22
CA ARG A 8 -6.22 27.26 -12.97
C ARG A 8 -6.86 26.74 -14.25
N GLU A 9 -6.73 27.52 -15.34
CA GLU A 9 -7.29 27.16 -16.64
C GLU A 9 -6.63 25.89 -17.19
N PHE A 10 -5.31 25.76 -17.06
CA PHE A 10 -4.60 24.55 -17.46
C PHE A 10 -5.06 23.31 -16.70
N ALA A 11 -5.26 23.43 -15.38
CA ALA A 11 -5.79 22.33 -14.57
C ALA A 11 -7.19 21.91 -15.03
N ARG A 12 -8.04 22.86 -15.43
CA ARG A 12 -9.37 22.58 -16.01
C ARG A 12 -9.27 21.86 -17.35
N GLN A 13 -8.34 22.27 -18.21
CA GLN A 13 -8.10 21.59 -19.49
C GLN A 13 -7.67 20.13 -19.28
N LEU A 14 -6.74 19.88 -18.35
CA LEU A 14 -6.36 18.50 -17.97
C LEU A 14 -7.56 17.71 -17.46
N HIS A 15 -8.41 18.31 -16.63
CA HIS A 15 -9.61 17.66 -16.12
C HIS A 15 -10.63 17.33 -17.22
N GLN A 16 -10.82 18.21 -18.21
CA GLN A 16 -11.72 17.96 -19.34
C GLN A 16 -11.24 16.80 -20.23
N GLN A 17 -9.93 16.56 -20.28
CA GLN A 17 -9.32 15.47 -21.03
C GLN A 17 -9.22 14.17 -20.23
N ASP A 18 -9.58 14.20 -18.94
CA ASP A 18 -9.48 13.06 -18.02
C ASP A 18 -10.58 12.04 -18.28
N LYS A 19 -10.21 10.92 -18.89
CA LYS A 19 -11.12 9.80 -19.17
C LYS A 19 -11.66 9.12 -17.90
N LEU A 20 -10.97 9.29 -16.76
CA LEU A 20 -11.37 8.73 -15.48
C LEU A 20 -12.24 9.69 -14.64
N ALA A 21 -12.48 10.92 -15.10
CA ALA A 21 -13.29 11.88 -14.36
C ALA A 21 -14.68 11.35 -13.95
N PRO A 22 -15.41 10.57 -14.79
CA PRO A 22 -16.72 10.00 -14.40
C PRO A 22 -16.66 9.02 -13.23
N TYR A 23 -15.53 8.34 -13.00
CA TYR A 23 -15.40 7.38 -11.89
C TYR A 23 -15.50 8.02 -10.52
N ARG A 24 -15.20 9.33 -10.39
CA ARG A 24 -15.37 10.07 -9.14
C ARG A 24 -16.81 9.99 -8.59
N GLU A 25 -17.80 9.92 -9.48
CA GLU A 25 -19.22 9.81 -9.09
C GLU A 25 -19.55 8.47 -8.43
N GLN A 26 -18.73 7.46 -8.57
CA GLN A 26 -18.90 6.18 -7.90
C GLN A 26 -18.48 6.21 -6.42
N PHE A 27 -17.80 7.28 -5.98
CA PHE A 27 -17.36 7.43 -4.59
C PHE A 27 -18.25 8.38 -3.80
N VAL A 28 -18.28 8.20 -2.47
CA VAL A 28 -19.01 9.08 -1.56
C VAL A 28 -18.23 10.39 -1.42
N VAL A 29 -18.83 11.49 -1.84
CA VAL A 29 -18.33 12.84 -1.70
C VAL A 29 -19.43 13.70 -1.09
N ASN A 30 -19.49 13.75 0.24
CA ASN A 30 -20.54 14.52 0.95
C ASN A 30 -20.21 16.02 1.01
N ASP A 31 -18.93 16.38 1.00
CA ASP A 31 -18.45 17.74 0.94
C ASP A 31 -17.68 17.94 -0.38
N PRO A 32 -18.26 18.69 -1.33
CA PRO A 32 -17.61 18.93 -2.63
C PRO A 32 -16.42 19.89 -2.54
N ASP A 33 -16.28 20.66 -1.45
CA ASP A 33 -15.13 21.55 -1.21
C ASP A 33 -13.94 20.83 -0.58
N LEU A 34 -14.16 19.63 -0.02
CA LEU A 34 -13.10 18.82 0.58
C LEU A 34 -12.17 18.25 -0.49
N ILE A 35 -10.89 18.59 -0.38
CA ILE A 35 -9.82 18.00 -1.18
C ILE A 35 -9.10 16.94 -0.33
N TYR A 36 -9.36 15.67 -0.63
CA TYR A 36 -8.83 14.55 0.12
C TYR A 36 -7.60 13.95 -0.57
N LEU A 37 -6.42 14.25 -0.05
CA LEU A 37 -5.12 13.84 -0.59
C LEU A 37 -4.41 12.79 0.30
N ASP A 38 -5.18 12.01 1.07
CA ASP A 38 -4.65 10.95 1.93
C ASP A 38 -5.16 9.55 1.55
N GLY A 39 -5.46 9.33 0.27
CA GLY A 39 -5.84 8.02 -0.26
C GLY A 39 -4.75 6.95 -0.14
N ASN A 40 -3.52 7.37 0.11
CA ASN A 40 -2.38 6.50 0.44
C ASN A 40 -2.35 6.06 1.91
N SER A 41 -3.23 6.57 2.76
CA SER A 41 -3.45 6.10 4.14
C SER A 41 -4.81 5.43 4.29
N LEU A 42 -5.87 6.00 3.70
CA LEU A 42 -7.21 5.42 3.66
C LEU A 42 -7.90 5.79 2.34
N GLY A 43 -8.34 4.81 1.56
CA GLY A 43 -9.11 5.03 0.34
C GLY A 43 -10.52 5.56 0.61
N ARG A 44 -11.12 6.27 -0.38
CA ARG A 44 -12.52 6.72 -0.29
C ARG A 44 -13.49 5.55 -0.41
N LEU A 45 -14.64 5.70 0.23
CA LEU A 45 -15.74 4.75 0.18
C LEU A 45 -16.41 4.73 -1.20
N PRO A 46 -16.40 3.61 -1.95
CA PRO A 46 -17.25 3.44 -3.12
C PRO A 46 -18.73 3.33 -2.70
N LYS A 47 -19.64 3.94 -3.46
CA LYS A 47 -21.09 3.93 -3.14
C LYS A 47 -21.69 2.53 -3.16
N SER A 48 -21.24 1.67 -4.05
CA SER A 48 -21.69 0.28 -4.14
C SER A 48 -21.42 -0.54 -2.87
N VAL A 49 -20.37 -0.20 -2.12
CA VAL A 49 -20.06 -0.84 -0.83
C VAL A 49 -21.19 -0.62 0.19
N ILE A 50 -21.88 0.52 0.17
CA ILE A 50 -22.99 0.80 1.09
C ILE A 50 -24.10 -0.23 0.89
N GLU A 51 -24.53 -0.44 -0.35
CA GLU A 51 -25.58 -1.39 -0.70
C GLU A 51 -25.13 -2.84 -0.45
N ARG A 52 -23.88 -3.15 -0.76
CA ARG A 52 -23.30 -4.47 -0.49
C ARG A 52 -23.30 -4.78 1.01
N MET A 53 -22.94 -3.80 1.85
CA MET A 53 -22.94 -3.96 3.30
C MET A 53 -24.32 -4.09 3.89
N LYS A 54 -25.29 -3.32 3.38
CA LYS A 54 -26.68 -3.46 3.77
C LYS A 54 -27.18 -4.89 3.52
N LYS A 55 -26.95 -5.41 2.31
CA LYS A 55 -27.28 -6.79 1.97
C LYS A 55 -26.57 -7.81 2.89
N ALA A 56 -25.28 -7.62 3.15
CA ALA A 56 -24.52 -8.50 4.00
C ALA A 56 -25.07 -8.58 5.44
N VAL A 57 -25.52 -7.44 5.97
CA VAL A 57 -26.06 -7.37 7.35
C VAL A 57 -27.51 -7.86 7.41
N GLU A 58 -28.39 -7.40 6.54
CA GLU A 58 -29.84 -7.67 6.61
C GLU A 58 -30.18 -9.09 6.12
N GLU A 59 -29.60 -9.53 5.02
CA GLU A 59 -29.92 -10.80 4.38
C GLU A 59 -28.98 -11.91 4.80
N GLU A 60 -27.66 -11.76 4.54
CA GLU A 60 -26.70 -12.85 4.72
C GLU A 60 -26.49 -13.16 6.21
N TRP A 61 -26.27 -12.13 7.04
CA TRP A 61 -26.16 -12.32 8.48
C TRP A 61 -27.53 -12.41 9.16
N GLY A 62 -28.43 -11.45 8.91
CA GLY A 62 -29.73 -11.35 9.60
C GLY A 62 -30.70 -12.50 9.29
N THR A 63 -30.67 -13.01 8.05
CA THR A 63 -31.61 -14.06 7.60
C THR A 63 -30.94 -15.40 7.38
N ASP A 64 -29.79 -15.45 6.70
CA ASP A 64 -29.11 -16.70 6.37
C ASP A 64 -28.35 -17.29 7.56
N LEU A 65 -27.82 -16.44 8.45
CA LEU A 65 -27.08 -16.85 9.65
C LEU A 65 -25.93 -17.81 9.27
N ILE A 66 -25.78 -18.94 9.96
CA ILE A 66 -24.71 -19.92 9.72
C ILE A 66 -24.72 -20.49 8.30
N ARG A 67 -25.84 -20.44 7.59
CA ARG A 67 -25.94 -20.90 6.20
C ARG A 67 -25.13 -20.05 5.21
N GLY A 68 -24.71 -18.83 5.62
CA GLY A 68 -23.84 -17.96 4.86
C GLY A 68 -22.51 -18.64 4.46
N TRP A 69 -22.00 -19.57 5.31
CA TRP A 69 -20.82 -20.34 5.01
C TRP A 69 -20.95 -21.13 3.70
N ASN A 70 -22.09 -21.77 3.47
CA ASN A 70 -22.35 -22.54 2.24
C ASN A 70 -22.88 -21.68 1.08
N LYS A 71 -22.98 -20.35 1.29
CA LYS A 71 -23.45 -19.39 0.30
C LYS A 71 -22.33 -18.41 -0.14
N GLY A 72 -21.07 -18.79 0.06
CA GLY A 72 -19.92 -18.09 -0.48
C GLY A 72 -19.02 -17.38 0.54
N TRP A 73 -19.30 -17.48 1.85
CA TRP A 73 -18.38 -16.95 2.87
C TRP A 73 -17.11 -17.78 2.96
N TRP A 74 -17.24 -19.11 2.84
CA TRP A 74 -16.10 -20.03 2.91
C TRP A 74 -15.05 -19.73 1.85
N GLU A 75 -15.46 -19.46 0.63
CA GLU A 75 -14.59 -19.18 -0.51
C GLU A 75 -14.09 -17.74 -0.56
N SER A 76 -14.61 -16.83 0.28
CA SER A 76 -14.28 -15.40 0.21
C SER A 76 -12.79 -15.08 0.25
N PRO A 77 -11.95 -15.69 1.13
CA PRO A 77 -10.52 -15.40 1.14
C PRO A 77 -9.83 -15.66 -0.19
N SER A 78 -10.15 -16.77 -0.83
CA SER A 78 -9.59 -17.16 -2.13
C SER A 78 -10.20 -16.34 -3.26
N ARG A 79 -11.53 -16.22 -3.31
CA ARG A 79 -12.24 -15.47 -4.36
C ARG A 79 -11.79 -14.01 -4.42
N ILE A 80 -11.62 -13.35 -3.28
CA ILE A 80 -11.10 -11.98 -3.22
C ILE A 80 -9.61 -11.97 -3.57
N GLY A 81 -8.87 -12.99 -3.09
CA GLY A 81 -7.47 -13.20 -3.45
C GLY A 81 -7.24 -13.25 -4.96
N GLU A 82 -8.10 -13.94 -5.72
CA GLU A 82 -8.01 -14.02 -7.18
C GLU A 82 -8.25 -12.66 -7.86
N LYS A 83 -9.19 -11.87 -7.36
CA LYS A 83 -9.41 -10.49 -7.85
C LYS A 83 -8.18 -9.62 -7.60
N ILE A 84 -7.55 -9.75 -6.43
CA ILE A 84 -6.31 -9.03 -6.10
C ILE A 84 -5.16 -9.57 -6.96
N ALA A 85 -5.04 -10.89 -7.15
CA ALA A 85 -4.01 -11.52 -7.99
C ALA A 85 -3.98 -10.92 -9.40
N SER A 86 -5.15 -10.68 -10.01
CA SER A 86 -5.23 -10.06 -11.33
C SER A 86 -4.65 -8.64 -11.38
N LEU A 87 -4.71 -7.88 -10.30
CA LEU A 87 -4.10 -6.55 -10.17
C LEU A 87 -2.59 -6.61 -9.88
N LEU A 88 -2.09 -7.76 -9.41
CA LEU A 88 -0.70 -7.97 -9.01
C LEU A 88 0.13 -8.76 -10.04
N GLY A 89 -0.47 -9.13 -11.18
CA GLY A 89 0.22 -9.96 -12.16
C GLY A 89 0.62 -11.33 -11.60
N ALA A 90 -0.23 -11.90 -10.74
CA ALA A 90 -0.08 -13.21 -10.15
C ALA A 90 -1.08 -14.21 -10.76
N ALA A 91 -0.66 -15.45 -10.95
CA ALA A 91 -1.54 -16.52 -11.40
C ALA A 91 -2.51 -16.97 -10.31
N GLU A 92 -3.55 -17.69 -10.73
CA GLU A 92 -4.55 -18.29 -9.85
C GLU A 92 -3.93 -19.18 -8.77
N GLY A 93 -4.48 -19.10 -7.55
CA GLY A 93 -4.07 -19.90 -6.40
C GLY A 93 -2.79 -19.41 -5.72
N GLN A 94 -2.33 -18.18 -5.97
CA GLN A 94 -1.13 -17.62 -5.35
C GLN A 94 -1.43 -16.50 -4.33
N VAL A 95 -2.63 -15.95 -4.34
CA VAL A 95 -3.03 -14.87 -3.43
C VAL A 95 -4.21 -15.30 -2.58
N VAL A 96 -4.18 -14.96 -1.32
CA VAL A 96 -5.31 -15.13 -0.40
C VAL A 96 -5.47 -13.90 0.47
N MET A 97 -6.70 -13.57 0.81
CA MET A 97 -7.01 -12.46 1.71
C MET A 97 -7.27 -12.95 3.12
N GLY A 98 -6.60 -12.36 4.10
CA GLY A 98 -6.81 -12.67 5.51
C GLY A 98 -5.87 -11.87 6.41
N ASP A 99 -6.19 -11.84 7.68
CA ASP A 99 -5.41 -11.16 8.74
C ASP A 99 -5.07 -9.69 8.44
N GLN A 100 -4.03 -9.19 9.07
CA GLN A 100 -3.48 -7.85 8.89
C GLN A 100 -2.09 -7.92 8.27
N THR A 101 -1.62 -6.82 7.68
CA THR A 101 -0.31 -6.72 7.04
C THR A 101 0.82 -7.22 7.94
N SER A 102 0.85 -6.80 9.21
CA SER A 102 1.88 -7.22 10.18
C SER A 102 1.85 -8.73 10.46
N ILE A 103 0.66 -9.32 10.56
CA ILE A 103 0.51 -10.78 10.78
C ILE A 103 0.94 -11.55 9.52
N ASN A 104 0.56 -11.07 8.33
CA ASN A 104 0.98 -11.69 7.08
C ASN A 104 2.50 -11.57 6.86
N LEU A 105 3.09 -10.41 7.22
CA LEU A 105 4.55 -10.25 7.22
C LEU A 105 5.23 -11.26 8.15
N PHE A 106 4.72 -11.39 9.38
CA PHE A 106 5.23 -12.39 10.35
C PHE A 106 5.18 -13.80 9.77
N LYS A 107 4.04 -14.20 9.18
CA LYS A 107 3.88 -15.53 8.58
C LYS A 107 4.88 -15.78 7.45
N LEU A 108 4.97 -14.86 6.49
CA LEU A 108 5.80 -15.05 5.29
C LEU A 108 7.28 -14.90 5.57
N ALA A 109 7.68 -13.92 6.41
CA ALA A 109 9.08 -13.78 6.79
C ALA A 109 9.57 -15.00 7.57
N THR A 110 8.77 -15.52 8.52
CA THR A 110 9.11 -16.75 9.25
C THR A 110 9.20 -17.95 8.30
N ALA A 111 8.23 -18.10 7.37
CA ALA A 111 8.28 -19.15 6.35
C ALA A 111 9.55 -19.06 5.48
N ALA A 112 9.92 -17.85 5.04
CA ALA A 112 11.13 -17.63 4.26
C ALA A 112 12.40 -18.05 5.01
N LEU A 113 12.50 -17.69 6.30
CA LEU A 113 13.65 -18.05 7.14
C LEU A 113 13.73 -19.57 7.37
N THR A 114 12.59 -20.27 7.50
CA THR A 114 12.57 -21.74 7.62
C THR A 114 12.98 -22.44 6.33
N LEU A 115 12.77 -21.83 5.16
CA LEU A 115 13.26 -22.33 3.87
C LEU A 115 14.76 -22.10 3.65
N ARG A 116 15.41 -21.30 4.49
CA ARG A 116 16.85 -21.00 4.43
C ARG A 116 17.52 -21.18 5.81
N PRO A 117 17.41 -22.39 6.41
CA PRO A 117 17.74 -22.60 7.82
C PRO A 117 19.20 -22.31 8.17
N GLU A 118 20.13 -22.43 7.22
CA GLU A 118 21.55 -22.20 7.44
C GLU A 118 21.96 -20.72 7.30
N ARG A 119 21.07 -19.85 6.76
CA ARG A 119 21.36 -18.45 6.52
C ARG A 119 20.87 -17.56 7.65
N LYS A 120 21.57 -16.48 7.94
CA LYS A 120 21.31 -15.65 9.12
C LYS A 120 20.88 -14.23 8.81
N ARG A 121 21.20 -13.71 7.61
CA ARG A 121 21.03 -12.30 7.31
C ARG A 121 19.65 -12.01 6.73
N ILE A 122 19.00 -11.00 7.31
CA ILE A 122 17.79 -10.37 6.78
C ILE A 122 18.20 -8.98 6.32
N ILE A 123 18.02 -8.66 5.04
CA ILE A 123 18.31 -7.34 4.49
C ILE A 123 16.98 -6.59 4.32
N THR A 124 16.94 -5.37 4.82
CA THR A 124 15.85 -4.43 4.68
C THR A 124 16.40 -3.00 4.65
N ASP A 125 15.55 -1.98 4.60
CA ASP A 125 15.99 -0.59 4.57
C ASP A 125 15.27 0.31 5.57
N THR A 126 15.76 1.54 5.70
CA THR A 126 15.13 2.58 6.54
C THR A 126 13.90 3.22 5.89
N PHE A 127 13.55 2.84 4.65
CA PHE A 127 12.39 3.31 3.91
C PHE A 127 11.16 2.42 4.10
N ASN A 128 11.33 1.23 4.68
CA ASN A 128 10.21 0.38 5.07
C ASN A 128 9.37 1.08 6.14
N PHE A 129 8.09 0.75 6.16
CA PHE A 129 7.22 1.23 7.23
C PHE A 129 7.72 0.69 8.58
N PRO A 130 7.80 1.51 9.64
CA PRO A 130 8.41 1.09 10.92
C PRO A 130 7.84 -0.20 11.50
N SER A 131 6.54 -0.47 11.28
CA SER A 131 5.89 -1.72 11.70
C SER A 131 6.56 -2.96 11.12
N ASP A 132 7.06 -2.90 9.88
CA ASP A 132 7.72 -4.04 9.24
C ASP A 132 9.05 -4.35 9.93
N LEU A 133 9.79 -3.30 10.28
CA LEU A 133 11.03 -3.45 11.05
C LEU A 133 10.77 -4.04 12.44
N TYR A 134 9.67 -3.63 13.11
CA TYR A 134 9.29 -4.19 14.41
C TYR A 134 8.95 -5.68 14.31
N ILE A 135 8.25 -6.09 13.26
CA ILE A 135 7.94 -7.52 13.04
C ILE A 135 9.22 -8.31 12.79
N LEU A 136 10.14 -7.83 11.97
CA LEU A 136 11.42 -8.52 11.73
C LEU A 136 12.26 -8.64 13.01
N GLN A 137 12.33 -7.59 13.82
CA GLN A 137 12.98 -7.61 15.13
C GLN A 137 12.33 -8.61 16.07
N GLY A 138 10.99 -8.66 16.10
CA GLY A 138 10.21 -9.63 16.87
C GLY A 138 10.50 -11.07 16.45
N ILE A 139 10.58 -11.33 15.13
CA ILE A 139 10.92 -12.65 14.59
C ILE A 139 12.35 -13.04 14.98
N ALA A 140 13.33 -12.14 14.79
CA ALA A 140 14.73 -12.41 15.16
C ALA A 140 14.83 -12.80 16.66
N LYS A 141 14.13 -12.03 17.51
CA LYS A 141 14.09 -12.32 18.96
C LYS A 141 13.43 -13.65 19.29
N LEU A 142 12.29 -13.95 18.66
CA LEU A 142 11.57 -15.22 18.86
C LEU A 142 12.42 -16.43 18.46
N LEU A 143 13.24 -16.30 17.40
CA LEU A 143 14.12 -17.34 16.90
C LEU A 143 15.48 -17.39 17.63
N GLY A 144 15.60 -16.76 18.81
CA GLY A 144 16.78 -16.83 19.68
C GLY A 144 17.95 -15.98 19.19
N ASP A 145 17.68 -14.85 18.56
CA ASP A 145 18.68 -13.90 18.05
C ASP A 145 19.65 -14.52 17.02
N ARG A 146 19.21 -15.55 16.32
CA ARG A 146 20.01 -16.25 15.31
C ARG A 146 20.12 -15.45 14.00
N HIS A 147 19.18 -14.56 13.74
CA HIS A 147 19.12 -13.76 12.53
C HIS A 147 19.54 -12.32 12.80
N GLU A 148 20.35 -11.77 11.90
CA GLU A 148 20.84 -10.40 11.94
C GLU A 148 20.07 -9.54 10.90
N ILE A 149 19.60 -8.36 11.33
CA ILE A 149 18.88 -7.42 10.45
C ILE A 149 19.87 -6.36 9.98
N PHE A 150 20.08 -6.31 8.67
CA PHE A 150 20.88 -5.28 8.01
C PHE A 150 19.98 -4.21 7.43
N LEU A 151 20.11 -2.98 7.96
CA LEU A 151 19.35 -1.81 7.52
C LEU A 151 20.18 -1.02 6.50
N ILE A 152 19.66 -0.91 5.28
CA ILE A 152 20.23 -0.06 4.24
C ILE A 152 19.69 1.35 4.37
N GLY A 153 20.56 2.34 4.35
CA GLY A 153 20.21 3.75 4.48
C GLY A 153 19.82 4.42 3.16
N ALA A 154 19.69 5.73 3.25
CA ALA A 154 19.46 6.60 2.10
C ALA A 154 20.75 6.91 1.38
N GLN A 155 20.67 7.19 0.08
CA GLN A 155 21.74 7.75 -0.72
C GLN A 155 21.82 9.28 -0.56
N ASP A 156 20.67 9.93 -0.42
CA ASP A 156 20.47 11.36 -0.29
C ASP A 156 19.32 11.65 0.72
N ASP A 157 19.10 12.84 1.12
CA ASP A 157 18.06 13.39 2.01
C ASP A 157 16.78 12.55 2.24
N ASP A 158 16.89 11.23 2.46
CA ASP A 158 15.78 10.28 2.66
C ASP A 158 14.79 10.22 1.49
N ILE A 159 15.23 10.45 0.27
CA ILE A 159 14.38 10.35 -0.94
C ILE A 159 14.64 9.03 -1.67
N THR A 160 15.91 8.69 -1.87
CA THR A 160 16.34 7.53 -2.66
C THR A 160 17.11 6.54 -1.81
N PRO A 161 16.75 5.24 -1.80
CA PRO A 161 17.54 4.20 -1.15
C PRO A 161 18.92 4.04 -1.79
N ASP A 162 19.92 3.66 -1.00
CA ASP A 162 21.25 3.32 -1.52
C ASP A 162 21.22 1.92 -2.15
N LEU A 163 20.94 1.87 -3.45
CA LEU A 163 20.88 0.61 -4.20
C LEU A 163 22.23 -0.09 -4.31
N ALA A 164 23.33 0.66 -4.30
CA ALA A 164 24.66 0.07 -4.34
C ALA A 164 25.00 -0.61 -3.00
N ALA A 165 24.66 0.05 -1.89
CA ALA A 165 24.80 -0.55 -0.56
C ALA A 165 23.89 -1.78 -0.41
N LEU A 166 22.64 -1.73 -0.93
CA LEU A 166 21.72 -2.86 -0.94
C LEU A 166 22.31 -4.06 -1.70
N GLU A 167 22.85 -3.84 -2.90
CA GLU A 167 23.46 -4.90 -3.72
C GLU A 167 24.71 -5.49 -3.04
N ASN A 168 25.57 -4.64 -2.48
CA ASN A 168 26.79 -5.07 -1.80
C ASN A 168 26.53 -5.80 -0.47
N ALA A 169 25.40 -5.54 0.19
CA ALA A 169 25.03 -6.22 1.43
C ALA A 169 24.53 -7.65 1.20
N MET A 170 24.08 -7.97 -0.01
CA MET A 170 23.59 -9.31 -0.37
C MET A 170 24.75 -10.29 -0.58
N ASP A 171 24.76 -11.35 0.20
CA ASP A 171 25.76 -12.42 0.11
C ASP A 171 25.13 -13.82 0.29
N GLU A 172 25.96 -14.83 0.43
CA GLU A 172 25.55 -16.23 0.56
C GLU A 172 24.93 -16.55 1.94
N ASP A 173 25.10 -15.67 2.94
CA ASP A 173 24.46 -15.77 4.26
C ASP A 173 23.10 -15.05 4.30
N THR A 174 22.72 -14.36 3.22
CA THR A 174 21.43 -13.67 3.12
C THR A 174 20.31 -14.67 2.96
N ALA A 175 19.42 -14.75 3.96
CA ALA A 175 18.21 -15.59 3.96
C ALA A 175 17.03 -14.89 3.26
N LEU A 176 16.84 -13.61 3.57
CA LEU A 176 15.67 -12.84 3.15
C LEU A 176 16.05 -11.39 2.84
N VAL A 177 15.54 -10.89 1.72
CA VAL A 177 15.46 -9.46 1.40
C VAL A 177 14.00 -9.04 1.49
N THR A 178 13.68 -8.00 2.28
CA THR A 178 12.31 -7.53 2.42
C THR A 178 12.24 -6.00 2.34
N LEU A 179 11.45 -5.50 1.40
CA LEU A 179 11.37 -4.09 1.04
C LEU A 179 9.92 -3.70 0.73
N SER A 180 9.57 -2.43 1.01
CA SER A 180 8.35 -1.84 0.47
C SER A 180 8.55 -1.50 -1.00
N HIS A 181 7.73 -2.05 -1.91
CA HIS A 181 7.83 -1.79 -3.34
C HIS A 181 7.69 -0.30 -3.69
N VAL A 182 6.77 0.40 -3.03
CA VAL A 182 6.71 1.87 -3.00
C VAL A 182 6.92 2.32 -1.56
N THR A 183 7.96 3.10 -1.31
CA THR A 183 8.29 3.57 0.04
C THR A 183 7.23 4.53 0.57
N PHE A 184 6.93 4.41 1.87
CA PHE A 184 5.80 5.14 2.45
C PHE A 184 6.01 6.65 2.55
N LYS A 185 7.25 7.14 2.65
CA LYS A 185 7.58 8.55 2.88
C LYS A 185 7.84 9.28 1.58
N SER A 186 8.86 8.89 0.83
CA SER A 186 9.25 9.56 -0.41
C SER A 186 8.45 9.13 -1.63
N GLY A 187 7.75 7.98 -1.57
CA GLY A 187 7.09 7.40 -2.73
C GLY A 187 8.05 6.80 -3.74
N TYR A 188 9.30 6.50 -3.34
CA TYR A 188 10.25 5.84 -4.22
C TYR A 188 9.72 4.46 -4.64
N LEU A 189 9.78 4.18 -5.94
CA LEU A 189 9.37 2.90 -6.54
C LEU A 189 10.61 2.09 -6.90
N TYR A 190 10.77 0.93 -6.27
CA TYR A 190 11.83 -0.03 -6.58
C TYR A 190 11.59 -0.74 -7.91
N ASP A 191 12.67 -1.06 -8.61
CA ASP A 191 12.67 -2.03 -9.70
C ASP A 191 12.61 -3.46 -9.10
N MET A 192 11.38 -3.97 -8.98
CA MET A 192 11.09 -5.27 -8.36
C MET A 192 11.84 -6.41 -9.07
N ALA A 193 11.86 -6.43 -10.39
CA ALA A 193 12.49 -7.48 -11.18
C ALA A 193 14.00 -7.53 -10.91
N ARG A 194 14.65 -6.36 -10.95
CA ARG A 194 16.10 -6.26 -10.71
C ARG A 194 16.47 -6.71 -9.29
N ILE A 195 15.76 -6.21 -8.27
CA ILE A 195 16.08 -6.55 -6.88
C ILE A 195 15.83 -8.04 -6.61
N THR A 196 14.74 -8.60 -7.12
CA THR A 196 14.45 -10.03 -6.98
C THR A 196 15.53 -10.88 -7.65
N GLU A 197 15.96 -10.51 -8.86
CA GLU A 197 17.05 -11.21 -9.56
C GLU A 197 18.37 -11.13 -8.78
N LEU A 198 18.72 -9.97 -8.24
CA LEU A 198 19.93 -9.78 -7.41
C LEU A 198 19.93 -10.71 -6.19
N ALA A 199 18.81 -10.74 -5.45
CA ALA A 199 18.65 -11.61 -4.29
C ALA A 199 18.76 -13.09 -4.66
N HIS A 200 18.07 -13.51 -5.73
CA HIS A 200 18.11 -14.89 -6.20
C HIS A 200 19.49 -15.35 -6.65
N ARG A 201 20.29 -14.49 -7.28
CA ARG A 201 21.70 -14.81 -7.62
C ARG A 201 22.55 -15.13 -6.40
N LYS A 202 22.16 -14.62 -5.22
CA LYS A 202 22.77 -14.94 -3.92
C LYS A 202 22.06 -16.07 -3.19
N GLY A 203 20.97 -16.61 -3.75
CA GLY A 203 20.14 -17.66 -3.17
C GLY A 203 19.24 -17.18 -2.02
N ALA A 204 19.10 -15.88 -1.82
CA ALA A 204 18.16 -15.27 -0.89
C ALA A 204 16.73 -15.32 -1.43
N LEU A 205 15.75 -15.32 -0.55
CA LEU A 205 14.33 -15.13 -0.87
C LEU A 205 13.95 -13.66 -0.77
N VAL A 206 12.89 -13.25 -1.47
CA VAL A 206 12.40 -11.87 -1.45
C VAL A 206 10.95 -11.81 -0.97
N LEU A 207 10.68 -10.87 -0.07
CA LEU A 207 9.33 -10.54 0.39
C LEU A 207 9.05 -9.06 0.13
N TRP A 208 8.03 -8.76 -0.67
CA TRP A 208 7.63 -7.41 -1.01
C TRP A 208 6.44 -6.93 -0.16
N ASP A 209 6.54 -5.76 0.46
CA ASP A 209 5.36 -5.04 0.94
C ASP A 209 4.78 -4.17 -0.19
N LEU A 210 3.56 -4.47 -0.58
CA LEU A 210 2.82 -3.83 -1.67
C LEU A 210 1.80 -2.80 -1.17
N SER A 211 1.83 -2.43 0.10
CA SER A 211 0.79 -1.58 0.73
C SER A 211 0.62 -0.21 0.08
N HIS A 212 1.67 0.34 -0.56
CA HIS A 212 1.60 1.60 -1.30
C HIS A 212 1.66 1.43 -2.83
N SER A 213 1.76 0.21 -3.32
CA SER A 213 1.84 -0.09 -4.75
C SER A 213 0.60 -0.79 -5.29
N ALA A 214 -0.05 -1.67 -4.52
CA ALA A 214 -1.29 -2.33 -4.93
C ALA A 214 -2.41 -1.30 -5.19
N GLY A 215 -2.95 -1.30 -6.40
CA GLY A 215 -3.93 -0.30 -6.86
C GLY A 215 -3.36 1.07 -7.25
N ALA A 216 -2.03 1.26 -7.18
CA ALA A 216 -1.37 2.54 -7.48
C ALA A 216 -0.37 2.45 -8.64
N VAL A 217 0.35 1.35 -8.76
CA VAL A 217 1.32 1.09 -9.84
C VAL A 217 1.12 -0.33 -10.37
N PRO A 218 1.43 -0.60 -11.66
CA PRO A 218 1.45 -1.94 -12.20
C PRO A 218 2.45 -2.82 -11.44
N ILE A 219 2.03 -4.05 -11.15
CA ILE A 219 2.81 -5.07 -10.46
C ILE A 219 2.74 -6.34 -11.30
N GLU A 220 3.85 -7.06 -11.39
CA GLU A 220 3.98 -8.27 -12.19
C GLU A 220 4.73 -9.34 -11.39
N LEU A 221 4.12 -9.82 -10.29
CA LEU A 221 4.79 -10.72 -9.33
C LEU A 221 5.38 -11.96 -10.00
N ASP A 222 4.62 -12.61 -10.88
CA ASP A 222 5.08 -13.83 -11.54
C ASP A 222 6.19 -13.55 -12.56
N LYS A 223 6.11 -12.46 -13.32
CA LYS A 223 7.16 -12.08 -14.28
C LYS A 223 8.44 -11.67 -13.56
N CYS A 224 8.32 -11.03 -12.40
CA CYS A 224 9.46 -10.69 -11.56
C CYS A 224 9.99 -11.89 -10.77
N ASN A 225 9.31 -13.05 -10.85
CA ASN A 225 9.62 -14.25 -10.08
C ASN A 225 9.72 -13.96 -8.57
N ALA A 226 8.86 -13.05 -8.05
CA ALA A 226 8.79 -12.76 -6.62
C ALA A 226 8.46 -14.02 -5.80
N ASP A 227 9.03 -14.17 -4.62
CA ASP A 227 8.80 -15.33 -3.75
C ASP A 227 7.57 -15.13 -2.88
N PHE A 228 7.51 -13.99 -2.21
CA PHE A 228 6.44 -13.62 -1.29
C PHE A 228 6.05 -12.16 -1.47
N ALA A 229 4.80 -11.85 -1.18
CA ALA A 229 4.35 -10.46 -1.03
C ALA A 229 3.20 -10.36 -0.02
N ILE A 230 3.08 -9.18 0.56
CA ILE A 230 1.97 -8.77 1.42
C ILE A 230 1.45 -7.42 0.97
N GLY A 231 0.26 -7.04 1.42
CA GLY A 231 -0.20 -5.67 1.25
C GLY A 231 -1.50 -5.42 2.00
N CYS A 232 -1.71 -4.19 2.44
CA CYS A 232 -2.99 -3.78 3.00
C CYS A 232 -3.99 -3.45 1.90
N THR A 233 -5.27 -3.50 2.23
CA THR A 233 -6.36 -3.27 1.26
C THR A 233 -7.10 -1.96 1.48
N TYR A 234 -6.90 -1.29 2.60
CA TYR A 234 -7.64 -0.07 2.98
C TYR A 234 -7.12 1.22 2.35
N LYS A 235 -5.96 1.19 1.65
CA LYS A 235 -5.39 2.35 0.97
C LYS A 235 -5.96 2.48 -0.45
N TYR A 236 -5.13 2.38 -1.49
CA TYR A 236 -5.54 2.54 -2.89
C TYR A 236 -6.56 1.49 -3.37
N LEU A 237 -6.67 0.35 -2.68
CA LEU A 237 -7.70 -0.65 -2.97
C LEU A 237 -9.07 -0.32 -2.35
N ASN A 238 -9.19 0.76 -1.57
CA ASN A 238 -10.44 1.31 -1.02
C ASN A 238 -11.24 0.36 -0.10
N GLY A 239 -10.61 -0.66 0.49
CA GLY A 239 -11.29 -1.71 1.27
C GLY A 239 -11.93 -1.24 2.58
N GLY A 240 -11.72 0.01 2.96
CA GLY A 240 -12.27 0.60 4.18
C GLY A 240 -11.40 0.41 5.44
N PRO A 241 -11.71 1.13 6.52
CA PRO A 241 -10.89 1.13 7.73
C PRO A 241 -10.84 -0.26 8.37
N GLY A 242 -9.60 -0.74 8.62
CA GLY A 242 -9.38 -2.06 9.22
C GLY A 242 -9.63 -3.25 8.28
N ALA A 243 -9.80 -3.03 6.98
CA ALA A 243 -9.96 -4.10 6.02
C ALA A 243 -8.78 -5.10 6.08
N PRO A 244 -9.05 -6.42 5.95
CA PRO A 244 -8.01 -7.43 5.99
C PRO A 244 -6.96 -7.22 4.90
N ALA A 245 -5.75 -7.69 5.16
CA ALA A 245 -4.65 -7.68 4.22
C ALA A 245 -4.74 -8.88 3.26
N PHE A 246 -3.86 -8.88 2.27
CA PHE A 246 -3.60 -10.04 1.43
C PHE A 246 -2.17 -10.51 1.59
N LEU A 247 -1.92 -11.76 1.22
CA LEU A 247 -0.60 -12.32 1.04
C LEU A 247 -0.51 -13.09 -0.28
N TYR A 248 0.67 -13.10 -0.86
CA TYR A 248 1.05 -13.86 -2.05
C TYR A 248 2.18 -14.82 -1.71
N VAL A 249 2.06 -16.05 -2.18
CA VAL A 249 3.12 -17.05 -2.12
C VAL A 249 3.30 -17.63 -3.50
N ASN A 250 4.52 -17.51 -4.06
CA ASN A 250 4.84 -18.10 -5.34
C ASN A 250 4.53 -19.60 -5.36
N LYS A 251 3.86 -20.06 -6.40
CA LYS A 251 3.40 -21.46 -6.52
C LYS A 251 4.51 -22.48 -6.31
N LYS A 252 5.75 -22.13 -6.69
CA LYS A 252 6.94 -22.98 -6.50
C LYS A 252 7.29 -23.25 -5.03
N LEU A 253 6.88 -22.34 -4.13
CA LEU A 253 7.21 -22.40 -2.71
C LEU A 253 6.05 -22.92 -1.85
N GLN A 254 4.84 -23.00 -2.39
CA GLN A 254 3.65 -23.32 -1.59
C GLN A 254 3.69 -24.70 -0.91
N SER A 255 4.36 -25.70 -1.52
CA SER A 255 4.52 -27.01 -0.90
C SER A 255 5.40 -26.99 0.34
N ASP A 256 6.45 -26.16 0.30
CA ASP A 256 7.54 -26.20 1.27
C ASP A 256 7.45 -25.07 2.31
N ALA A 257 6.78 -23.97 1.96
CA ALA A 257 6.57 -22.84 2.86
C ALA A 257 5.50 -23.20 3.92
N ILE A 258 5.90 -23.09 5.18
CA ILE A 258 5.05 -23.45 6.33
C ILE A 258 4.66 -22.18 7.07
N SER A 259 3.35 -21.96 7.24
CA SER A 259 2.86 -20.89 8.12
C SER A 259 3.22 -21.19 9.58
N PRO A 260 3.77 -20.23 10.33
CA PRO A 260 4.04 -20.42 11.77
C PRO A 260 2.78 -20.34 12.62
N ILE A 261 1.66 -19.87 12.06
CA ILE A 261 0.36 -19.77 12.73
C ILE A 261 -0.59 -20.74 12.05
N TRP A 262 -0.91 -21.81 12.77
CA TRP A 262 -1.85 -22.82 12.32
C TRP A 262 -3.25 -22.52 12.85
N GLY A 263 -4.24 -22.76 12.03
CA GLY A 263 -5.62 -22.52 12.41
C GLY A 263 -6.60 -23.34 11.59
N TRP A 264 -7.82 -23.38 12.04
CA TRP A 264 -8.85 -24.25 11.49
C TRP A 264 -9.15 -23.97 10.00
N TRP A 265 -9.00 -22.71 9.53
CA TRP A 265 -9.23 -22.36 8.13
C TRP A 265 -8.05 -22.71 7.22
N GLY A 266 -6.87 -22.89 7.79
CA GLY A 266 -5.69 -23.39 7.08
C GLY A 266 -5.54 -24.91 7.13
N GLN A 267 -6.48 -25.62 7.78
CA GLN A 267 -6.55 -27.08 7.86
C GLN A 267 -7.13 -27.66 6.57
N SER A 268 -6.64 -28.81 6.11
CA SER A 268 -7.09 -29.48 4.88
C SER A 268 -8.56 -29.93 4.94
N ASN A 269 -8.98 -30.46 6.08
CA ASN A 269 -10.34 -30.98 6.33
C ASN A 269 -10.89 -30.45 7.65
N PRO A 270 -11.19 -29.15 7.77
CA PRO A 270 -11.47 -28.51 9.07
C PRO A 270 -12.75 -29.04 9.76
N PHE A 271 -13.69 -29.59 9.00
CA PHE A 271 -14.97 -30.09 9.51
C PHE A 271 -14.91 -31.57 9.95
N GLU A 272 -13.77 -32.23 9.79
CA GLU A 272 -13.52 -33.55 10.42
C GLU A 272 -13.11 -33.41 11.87
N PHE A 273 -12.75 -32.18 12.31
CA PHE A 273 -12.36 -31.85 13.70
C PHE A 273 -11.23 -32.69 14.22
N ASP A 274 -10.32 -33.13 13.33
CA ASP A 274 -9.14 -33.87 13.70
C ASP A 274 -8.24 -33.02 14.64
N VAL A 275 -7.59 -33.68 15.59
CA VAL A 275 -6.68 -33.04 16.56
C VAL A 275 -5.30 -32.76 15.97
N ASP A 276 -4.93 -33.49 14.93
CA ASP A 276 -3.66 -33.31 14.23
C ASP A 276 -3.79 -32.35 13.04
N TYR A 277 -3.01 -31.29 13.05
CA TYR A 277 -3.04 -30.32 11.98
C TYR A 277 -2.43 -30.86 10.69
N GLN A 278 -3.22 -30.81 9.62
CA GLN A 278 -2.79 -31.09 8.25
C GLN A 278 -2.98 -29.82 7.40
N PRO A 279 -1.90 -29.20 6.89
CA PRO A 279 -2.02 -27.94 6.16
C PRO A 279 -2.87 -28.11 4.89
N ALA A 280 -3.75 -27.16 4.63
CA ALA A 280 -4.47 -27.05 3.37
C ALA A 280 -3.51 -26.96 2.18
N PRO A 281 -3.91 -27.41 0.99
CA PRO A 281 -3.09 -27.26 -0.20
C PRO A 281 -2.94 -25.77 -0.61
N GLY A 282 -1.83 -25.46 -1.28
CA GLY A 282 -1.61 -24.13 -1.85
C GLY A 282 -1.48 -23.03 -0.79
N VAL A 283 -1.86 -21.80 -1.20
CA VAL A 283 -1.75 -20.59 -0.37
C VAL A 283 -2.72 -20.59 0.82
N GLN A 284 -3.79 -21.39 0.78
CA GLN A 284 -4.80 -21.45 1.84
C GLN A 284 -4.24 -21.89 3.19
N ARG A 285 -3.13 -22.65 3.24
CA ARG A 285 -2.43 -23.02 4.48
C ARG A 285 -1.96 -21.82 5.31
N PHE A 286 -1.95 -20.64 4.73
CA PHE A 286 -1.63 -19.40 5.42
C PHE A 286 -2.84 -18.72 6.07
N LEU A 287 -4.06 -19.23 5.87
CA LEU A 287 -5.21 -18.82 6.66
C LEU A 287 -5.12 -19.37 8.08
N ALA A 288 -5.68 -18.64 9.04
CA ALA A 288 -5.65 -19.05 10.44
C ALA A 288 -7.06 -19.17 11.04
N GLY A 289 -7.56 -18.12 11.67
CA GLY A 289 -8.88 -18.07 12.27
C GLY A 289 -9.98 -17.63 11.31
N THR A 290 -11.18 -17.49 11.84
CA THR A 290 -12.32 -16.95 11.10
C THR A 290 -12.04 -15.53 10.60
N ALA A 291 -12.15 -15.32 9.30
CA ALA A 291 -11.93 -14.00 8.71
C ALA A 291 -13.05 -13.02 9.08
N PRO A 292 -12.77 -11.70 9.11
CA PRO A 292 -13.76 -10.65 9.37
C PRO A 292 -14.68 -10.47 8.15
N MET A 293 -15.71 -11.32 8.04
CA MET A 293 -16.55 -11.45 6.84
C MET A 293 -17.12 -10.14 6.31
N LEU A 294 -17.65 -9.30 7.18
CA LEU A 294 -18.23 -8.02 6.74
C LEU A 294 -17.19 -7.14 6.05
N SER A 295 -15.98 -7.04 6.61
CA SER A 295 -14.89 -6.27 5.99
C SER A 295 -14.40 -6.92 4.68
N MET A 296 -14.40 -8.24 4.59
CA MET A 296 -14.05 -8.95 3.36
C MET A 296 -15.05 -8.68 2.24
N LEU A 297 -16.33 -8.72 2.55
CA LEU A 297 -17.40 -8.45 1.58
C LEU A 297 -17.40 -6.97 1.12
N ALA A 298 -17.08 -6.04 2.03
CA ALA A 298 -16.87 -4.64 1.69
C ALA A 298 -15.68 -4.47 0.73
N MET A 299 -14.57 -5.13 1.03
CA MET A 299 -13.36 -5.10 0.21
C MET A 299 -13.59 -5.70 -1.18
N GLU A 300 -14.32 -6.81 -1.27
CA GLU A 300 -14.63 -7.46 -2.55
C GLU A 300 -15.34 -6.49 -3.50
N GLU A 301 -16.31 -5.75 -2.99
CA GLU A 301 -17.06 -4.76 -3.75
C GLU A 301 -16.21 -3.54 -4.12
N ALA A 302 -15.34 -3.12 -3.20
CA ALA A 302 -14.48 -1.95 -3.40
C ALA A 302 -13.45 -2.11 -4.52
N LEU A 303 -13.12 -3.34 -4.91
CA LEU A 303 -12.21 -3.64 -6.04
C LEU A 303 -12.82 -3.32 -7.41
N THR A 304 -14.14 -3.32 -7.52
CA THR A 304 -14.84 -3.21 -8.82
C THR A 304 -14.35 -2.03 -9.67
N PRO A 305 -14.30 -0.78 -9.18
CA PRO A 305 -13.85 0.34 -10.02
C PRO A 305 -12.39 0.22 -10.51
N LEU A 306 -11.53 -0.42 -9.73
CA LEU A 306 -10.12 -0.66 -10.10
C LEU A 306 -10.00 -1.71 -11.20
N LEU A 307 -10.75 -2.81 -11.06
CA LEU A 307 -10.78 -3.91 -12.02
C LEU A 307 -11.38 -3.46 -13.37
N ASP A 308 -12.42 -2.63 -13.34
CA ASP A 308 -13.07 -2.09 -14.54
C ASP A 308 -12.13 -1.20 -15.36
N VAL A 309 -11.31 -0.39 -14.69
CA VAL A 309 -10.39 0.55 -15.36
C VAL A 309 -9.10 -0.13 -15.80
N GLY A 310 -8.56 -1.01 -14.97
CA GLY A 310 -7.25 -1.64 -15.18
C GLY A 310 -6.06 -0.75 -14.81
N MET A 311 -4.95 -1.41 -14.44
CA MET A 311 -3.80 -0.75 -13.85
C MET A 311 -3.04 0.19 -14.81
N ASP A 312 -3.01 -0.11 -16.11
CA ASP A 312 -2.29 0.73 -17.08
C ASP A 312 -2.91 2.13 -17.22
N VAL A 313 -4.24 2.19 -17.27
CA VAL A 313 -4.97 3.47 -17.37
C VAL A 313 -4.87 4.25 -16.07
N LEU A 314 -4.98 3.57 -14.93
CA LEU A 314 -4.78 4.17 -13.61
C LEU A 314 -3.35 4.75 -13.49
N ARG A 315 -2.35 3.98 -13.90
CA ARG A 315 -0.95 4.41 -13.84
C ARG A 315 -0.66 5.61 -14.74
N ALA A 316 -1.18 5.63 -15.95
CA ALA A 316 -1.01 6.75 -16.88
C ALA A 316 -1.51 8.07 -16.26
N LYS A 317 -2.70 8.05 -15.63
CA LYS A 317 -3.23 9.23 -14.92
C LYS A 317 -2.39 9.55 -13.68
N SER A 318 -2.01 8.57 -12.87
CA SER A 318 -1.20 8.74 -11.67
C SER A 318 0.15 9.42 -11.95
N ILE A 319 0.83 9.04 -13.04
CA ILE A 319 2.06 9.68 -13.49
C ILE A 319 1.79 11.15 -13.79
N LEU A 320 0.78 11.45 -14.61
CA LEU A 320 0.46 12.83 -14.99
C LEU A 320 0.09 13.70 -13.77
N MET A 321 -0.65 13.12 -12.79
CA MET A 321 -1.01 13.82 -11.54
C MET A 321 0.22 14.14 -10.69
N THR A 322 1.11 13.16 -10.50
CA THR A 322 2.31 13.34 -9.68
C THR A 322 3.35 14.22 -10.36
N ASP A 323 3.46 14.20 -11.68
CA ASP A 323 4.31 15.11 -12.46
C ASP A 323 3.77 16.55 -12.36
N TYR A 324 2.45 16.74 -12.51
CA TYR A 324 1.82 18.05 -12.37
C TYR A 324 1.99 18.60 -10.95
N ALA A 325 1.78 17.79 -9.92
CA ALA A 325 1.98 18.19 -8.53
C ALA A 325 3.44 18.55 -8.23
N SER A 326 4.40 17.80 -8.79
CA SER A 326 5.83 18.13 -8.67
C SER A 326 6.17 19.47 -9.35
N TYR A 327 5.60 19.72 -10.52
CA TYR A 327 5.73 20.99 -11.22
C TYR A 327 5.14 22.15 -10.39
N LEU A 328 3.93 21.97 -9.82
CA LEU A 328 3.32 22.99 -8.97
C LEU A 328 4.11 23.22 -7.67
N THR A 329 4.78 22.20 -7.15
CA THR A 329 5.71 22.35 -6.01
C THR A 329 6.82 23.34 -6.36
N ASP A 330 7.45 23.17 -7.52
CA ASP A 330 8.54 24.02 -7.96
C ASP A 330 8.07 25.48 -8.25
N GLU A 331 6.95 25.62 -8.96
CA GLU A 331 6.47 26.94 -9.40
C GLU A 331 5.79 27.76 -8.29
N LEU A 332 4.96 27.11 -7.46
CA LEU A 332 4.10 27.82 -6.51
C LEU A 332 4.62 27.75 -5.06
N LEU A 333 5.29 26.67 -4.68
CA LEU A 333 5.64 26.44 -3.29
C LEU A 333 7.13 26.58 -2.98
N ALA A 334 8.02 26.32 -3.95
CA ALA A 334 9.47 26.48 -3.73
C ALA A 334 9.85 27.92 -3.34
N PRO A 335 9.24 29.00 -3.92
CA PRO A 335 9.49 30.36 -3.47
C PRO A 335 9.08 30.63 -2.02
N LEU A 336 8.26 29.76 -1.42
CA LEU A 336 7.77 29.82 -0.04
C LEU A 336 8.52 28.87 0.91
N GLY A 337 9.64 28.29 0.46
CA GLY A 337 10.51 27.46 1.29
C GLY A 337 10.24 25.97 1.22
N PHE A 338 9.37 25.50 0.32
CA PHE A 338 9.18 24.06 0.09
C PHE A 338 10.24 23.47 -0.83
N SER A 339 10.48 22.18 -0.66
CA SER A 339 11.20 21.35 -1.60
C SER A 339 10.44 20.05 -1.86
N LEU A 340 10.69 19.44 -3.02
CA LEU A 340 10.14 18.13 -3.34
C LEU A 340 10.91 17.05 -2.55
N GLY A 341 10.19 16.22 -1.80
CA GLY A 341 10.70 15.08 -1.03
C GLY A 341 10.45 13.73 -1.70
N SER A 342 10.30 13.72 -3.03
CA SER A 342 10.03 12.53 -3.85
C SER A 342 10.90 12.49 -5.09
N PRO A 343 11.15 11.31 -5.69
CA PRO A 343 11.87 11.20 -6.95
C PRO A 343 11.19 12.01 -8.07
N ARG A 344 11.99 12.74 -8.85
CA ARG A 344 11.48 13.48 -10.02
C ARG A 344 11.14 12.57 -11.18
N ASP A 345 11.89 11.51 -11.34
CA ASP A 345 11.64 10.49 -12.36
C ASP A 345 10.36 9.72 -12.03
N SER A 346 9.34 9.83 -12.88
CA SER A 346 8.06 9.13 -12.71
C SER A 346 8.19 7.60 -12.80
N ALA A 347 9.25 7.08 -13.43
CA ALA A 347 9.55 5.66 -13.43
C ALA A 347 10.03 5.14 -12.06
N LYS A 348 10.49 6.05 -11.19
CA LYS A 348 10.96 5.76 -9.82
C LYS A 348 10.01 6.31 -8.74
N ARG A 349 8.77 6.62 -9.08
CA ARG A 349 7.81 7.23 -8.15
C ARG A 349 6.46 6.50 -8.20
N GLY A 350 5.85 6.29 -7.03
CA GLY A 350 4.51 5.76 -6.89
C GLY A 350 3.41 6.77 -7.23
N SER A 351 2.25 6.67 -6.55
CA SER A 351 1.08 7.55 -6.77
C SER A 351 0.91 8.60 -5.66
N HIS A 352 1.96 8.91 -4.92
CA HIS A 352 2.01 10.03 -3.98
C HIS A 352 3.33 10.76 -4.11
N ILE A 353 3.34 12.03 -3.67
CA ILE A 353 4.56 12.80 -3.48
C ILE A 353 4.63 13.30 -2.04
N SER A 354 5.84 13.59 -1.59
CA SER A 354 6.12 14.39 -0.40
C SER A 354 6.57 15.79 -0.80
N ILE A 355 6.05 16.79 -0.13
CA ILE A 355 6.58 18.15 -0.14
C ILE A 355 7.16 18.45 1.25
N ARG A 356 8.32 19.07 1.32
CA ARG A 356 9.08 19.26 2.57
C ARG A 356 9.14 20.72 2.95
N HIS A 357 8.88 21.02 4.21
CA HIS A 357 9.01 22.37 4.78
C HIS A 357 9.33 22.28 6.26
N ALA A 358 10.21 23.17 6.78
CA ALA A 358 10.60 23.19 8.19
C ALA A 358 9.42 23.32 9.17
N GLU A 359 8.34 24.00 8.77
CA GLU A 359 7.09 24.12 9.52
C GLU A 359 6.01 23.13 9.03
N GLY A 360 6.40 22.03 8.37
CA GLY A 360 5.51 21.09 7.70
C GLY A 360 4.34 20.62 8.56
N PHE A 361 4.58 20.27 9.83
CA PHE A 361 3.52 19.87 10.76
C PHE A 361 2.46 20.94 10.98
N ARG A 362 2.86 22.20 11.17
CA ARG A 362 1.93 23.32 11.40
C ARG A 362 1.15 23.68 10.13
N ILE A 363 1.81 23.57 8.98
CA ILE A 363 1.18 23.79 7.67
C ILE A 363 0.13 22.72 7.41
N ASP A 364 0.46 21.46 7.65
CA ASP A 364 -0.47 20.33 7.53
C ASP A 364 -1.73 20.55 8.38
N ARG A 365 -1.56 20.95 9.64
CA ARG A 365 -2.68 21.29 10.53
C ARG A 365 -3.55 22.44 9.98
N ALA A 366 -2.94 23.49 9.46
CA ALA A 366 -3.67 24.61 8.87
C ALA A 366 -4.41 24.20 7.59
N MET A 367 -3.82 23.30 6.79
CA MET A 367 -4.49 22.73 5.61
C MET A 367 -5.76 21.98 6.00
N ILE A 368 -5.69 21.13 7.01
CA ILE A 368 -6.81 20.31 7.47
C ILE A 368 -7.90 21.18 8.10
N GLU A 369 -7.54 22.03 9.05
CA GLU A 369 -8.52 22.73 9.88
C GLU A 369 -9.11 23.99 9.26
N GLU A 370 -8.40 24.65 8.32
CA GLU A 370 -8.84 25.94 7.78
C GLU A 370 -9.05 25.94 6.27
N MET A 371 -8.42 25.01 5.56
CA MET A 371 -8.43 25.03 4.10
C MET A 371 -9.17 23.84 3.48
N ASN A 372 -9.73 22.96 4.31
CA ASN A 372 -10.47 21.78 3.87
C ASN A 372 -9.67 20.91 2.87
N VAL A 373 -8.36 20.76 3.15
CA VAL A 373 -7.44 19.89 2.40
C VAL A 373 -6.87 18.89 3.40
N ILE A 374 -7.06 17.61 3.14
CA ILE A 374 -6.57 16.53 4.02
C ILE A 374 -5.40 15.82 3.33
N PRO A 375 -4.15 16.16 3.65
CA PRO A 375 -2.95 15.36 3.40
C PRO A 375 -2.59 14.58 4.66
N ASP A 376 -1.35 14.07 4.75
CA ASP A 376 -0.82 13.60 6.02
C ASP A 376 0.63 14.03 6.26
N PHE A 377 1.00 14.18 7.53
CA PHE A 377 2.35 14.60 7.91
C PHE A 377 3.23 13.41 8.31
N ARG A 378 4.46 13.39 7.79
CA ARG A 378 5.51 12.43 8.19
C ARG A 378 6.77 13.17 8.63
N ALA A 379 7.16 12.92 9.87
CA ALA A 379 8.36 13.54 10.45
C ALA A 379 9.63 13.29 9.61
N PRO A 380 10.59 14.24 9.59
CA PRO A 380 10.57 15.47 10.39
C PRO A 380 9.79 16.64 9.75
N ASP A 381 9.62 16.67 8.43
CA ASP A 381 9.24 17.84 7.63
C ASP A 381 8.36 17.52 6.40
N ASN A 382 7.95 16.27 6.22
CA ASN A 382 7.25 15.85 5.02
C ASN A 382 5.72 15.97 5.17
N ILE A 383 5.07 16.62 4.23
CA ILE A 383 3.63 16.54 3.99
C ILE A 383 3.43 15.66 2.77
N ARG A 384 2.73 14.53 2.92
CA ARG A 384 2.45 13.63 1.80
C ARG A 384 1.13 13.99 1.15
N LEU A 385 1.13 13.93 -0.17
CA LEU A 385 -0.03 14.18 -1.02
C LEU A 385 -0.27 12.92 -1.85
N GLY A 386 -1.30 12.15 -1.49
CA GLY A 386 -1.68 10.90 -2.16
C GLY A 386 -2.70 11.15 -3.26
N PHE A 387 -2.37 10.72 -4.47
CA PHE A 387 -3.22 10.92 -5.65
C PHE A 387 -3.83 9.58 -6.07
N ALA A 388 -5.12 9.42 -5.76
CA ALA A 388 -5.90 8.26 -6.20
C ALA A 388 -6.61 8.64 -7.52
N PRO A 389 -6.24 8.02 -8.66
CA PRO A 389 -6.71 8.44 -9.98
C PRO A 389 -8.23 8.38 -10.17
N LEU A 390 -8.93 7.52 -9.44
CA LEU A 390 -10.38 7.33 -9.60
C LEU A 390 -11.22 8.49 -9.06
N TYR A 391 -10.72 9.23 -8.05
CA TYR A 391 -11.55 10.25 -7.38
C TYR A 391 -10.88 11.60 -7.17
N ILE A 392 -9.58 11.75 -7.46
CA ILE A 392 -8.89 13.03 -7.46
C ILE A 392 -8.86 13.58 -8.89
N SER A 393 -9.19 14.85 -9.03
CA SER A 393 -9.12 15.59 -10.30
C SER A 393 -7.88 16.49 -10.37
N PHE A 394 -7.48 16.89 -11.57
CA PHE A 394 -6.43 17.88 -11.76
C PHE A 394 -6.81 19.26 -11.19
N ALA A 395 -8.10 19.59 -11.19
CA ALA A 395 -8.61 20.80 -10.55
C ALA A 395 -8.43 20.76 -9.02
N ASP A 396 -8.67 19.59 -8.39
CA ASP A 396 -8.40 19.41 -6.95
C ASP A 396 -6.91 19.60 -6.64
N ILE A 397 -6.02 19.06 -7.47
CA ILE A 397 -4.56 19.23 -7.30
C ILE A 397 -4.21 20.71 -7.33
N TRP A 398 -4.63 21.43 -8.36
CA TRP A 398 -4.33 22.85 -8.48
C TRP A 398 -4.88 23.66 -7.30
N GLU A 399 -6.12 23.39 -6.91
CA GLU A 399 -6.77 24.08 -5.79
C GLU A 399 -6.08 23.78 -4.45
N ALA A 400 -5.66 22.53 -4.22
CA ALA A 400 -4.88 22.19 -3.03
C ALA A 400 -3.59 23.00 -2.94
N PHE A 401 -2.82 23.07 -4.04
CA PHE A 401 -1.59 23.84 -4.07
C PHE A 401 -1.83 25.36 -3.88
N ASN A 402 -2.92 25.89 -4.43
CA ASN A 402 -3.33 27.26 -4.19
C ASN A 402 -3.70 27.52 -2.72
N ARG A 403 -4.39 26.57 -2.07
CA ARG A 403 -4.74 26.65 -0.63
C ARG A 403 -3.49 26.53 0.26
N ILE A 404 -2.53 25.64 -0.08
CA ILE A 404 -1.23 25.56 0.61
C ILE A 404 -0.51 26.89 0.52
N ARG A 405 -0.43 27.49 -0.67
CA ARG A 405 0.19 28.81 -0.87
C ARG A 405 -0.42 29.86 0.05
N LYS A 406 -1.76 29.93 0.15
CA LYS A 406 -2.46 30.87 1.04
C LYS A 406 -2.13 30.64 2.51
N VAL A 407 -1.99 29.40 2.96
CA VAL A 407 -1.58 29.07 4.33
C VAL A 407 -0.25 29.75 4.66
N LEU A 408 0.70 29.78 3.72
CA LEU A 408 2.01 30.41 3.90
C LEU A 408 1.93 31.93 3.80
N GLU A 409 1.34 32.47 2.72
CA GLU A 409 1.24 33.92 2.47
C GLU A 409 0.49 34.65 3.60
N GLU A 410 -0.57 34.03 4.14
CA GLU A 410 -1.37 34.57 5.24
C GLU A 410 -0.88 34.13 6.62
N LYS A 411 0.21 33.36 6.68
CA LYS A 411 0.83 32.85 7.91
C LYS A 411 -0.13 32.11 8.83
N ARG A 412 -1.13 31.42 8.26
CA ARG A 412 -2.18 30.73 9.02
C ARG A 412 -1.60 29.63 9.90
N TYR A 413 -0.50 28.99 9.51
CA TYR A 413 0.19 27.95 10.25
C TYR A 413 0.78 28.45 11.59
N GLU A 414 1.04 29.75 11.77
CA GLU A 414 1.69 30.29 12.98
C GLU A 414 0.85 30.13 14.26
N LYS A 415 -0.49 29.95 14.14
CA LYS A 415 -1.38 29.71 15.29
C LYS A 415 -1.25 28.30 15.89
N TYR A 416 -0.70 27.36 15.13
CA TYR A 416 -0.58 25.96 15.57
C TYR A 416 0.72 25.74 16.37
N PRO A 417 0.70 24.89 17.42
CA PRO A 417 1.88 24.61 18.20
C PRO A 417 2.95 23.87 17.37
N LYS A 418 4.23 24.09 17.72
CA LYS A 418 5.34 23.35 17.12
C LYS A 418 5.44 21.90 17.62
N GLN A 419 4.88 21.61 18.79
CA GLN A 419 4.86 20.28 19.36
C GLN A 419 3.77 19.43 18.71
N LYS A 420 4.14 18.21 18.31
CA LYS A 420 3.20 17.23 17.77
C LYS A 420 2.18 16.81 18.83
N LEU A 421 0.93 16.71 18.41
CA LEU A 421 -0.08 15.95 19.12
C LEU A 421 0.18 14.46 18.88
N THR A 422 -0.30 13.59 19.77
CA THR A 422 -0.05 12.13 19.72
C THR A 422 -0.67 11.47 18.48
N VAL A 423 -1.71 12.08 17.88
CA VAL A 423 -2.36 11.66 16.63
C VAL A 423 -2.58 12.91 15.79
N THR A 424 -2.33 12.80 14.49
CA THR A 424 -2.57 13.87 13.49
C THR A 424 -4.05 14.03 13.23
#